data_33b302ab0cbf071fadd67e2dd7c8ee18
#
_entry.id   33b302ab0cbf071fadd67e2dd7c8ee18
#
_cell.length_a   1.000
_cell.length_b   1.000
_cell.length_c   1.000
_cell.angle_alpha   90.00
_cell.angle_beta   90.00
_cell.angle_gamma   90.00
#
_symmetry.space_group_name_H-M   'P 1'
#
loop_
_entity.id
_entity.type
_entity.pdbx_description
1 polymer ?
#
loop_
_entity_poly.entity_id
_entity_poly.type
_entity_poly.pdbx_seq_one_letter_code
_entity_poly.pdbx_strand_id
1 'polypeptide(L)'
;AEHDPFFGGIHPEPIVHNYGPSAVFLKKTPHDLCLVTDGDADRVGGMDGRGNALTTHQVICLLLHHYIVNRGQRGRVVKALTPTSMVDRICEAHGLELLETGVGFKYICTEMQKGDVLLGFEESGGIGFAGHIPERDGILAGLALLELLATEKTSVNRLLAKLERKFGPHSYDRLDTHFPLGKRAKLMKYCASNPPIKLVG
;
A
#
# COMPACT_ATOMS: atom_id res chain seq x y z
N ALA A 1 15.30 -19.62 -13.98
CA ALA A 1 13.88 -19.66 -13.59
C ALA A 1 13.12 -20.36 -14.69
N GLU A 2 12.19 -21.23 -14.33
CA GLU A 2 11.31 -21.93 -15.25
C GLU A 2 10.06 -21.05 -15.47
N HIS A 3 9.60 -20.96 -16.73
CA HIS A 3 8.38 -20.24 -17.03
C HIS A 3 7.17 -21.08 -16.59
N ASP A 4 6.42 -20.59 -15.62
CA ASP A 4 5.19 -21.23 -15.15
C ASP A 4 4.03 -20.22 -15.16
N PRO A 5 3.05 -20.37 -16.08
CA PRO A 5 1.90 -19.47 -16.16
C PRO A 5 0.96 -19.55 -14.94
N PHE A 6 1.14 -20.55 -14.07
CA PHE A 6 0.39 -20.70 -12.82
C PHE A 6 1.15 -20.21 -11.59
N PHE A 7 2.28 -19.53 -11.76
CA PHE A 7 3.09 -18.95 -10.69
C PHE A 7 3.43 -19.93 -9.54
N GLY A 8 3.74 -21.19 -9.89
CA GLY A 8 4.01 -22.24 -8.90
C GLY A 8 2.79 -22.66 -8.09
N GLY A 9 1.57 -22.40 -8.58
CA GLY A 9 0.31 -22.67 -7.89
C GLY A 9 -0.04 -21.63 -6.81
N ILE A 10 0.69 -20.51 -6.75
CA ILE A 10 0.39 -19.38 -5.84
C ILE A 10 -0.37 -18.32 -6.62
N HIS A 11 -1.45 -17.78 -6.04
CA HIS A 11 -2.14 -16.64 -6.63
C HIS A 11 -1.20 -15.42 -6.64
N PRO A 12 -0.94 -14.77 -7.80
CA PRO A 12 0.11 -13.76 -7.92
C PRO A 12 -0.33 -12.39 -7.39
N GLU A 13 -0.68 -12.33 -6.11
CA GLU A 13 -1.01 -11.10 -5.37
C GLU A 13 -0.13 -10.98 -4.12
N PRO A 14 0.34 -9.77 -3.77
CA PRO A 14 1.20 -9.53 -2.61
C PRO A 14 0.38 -9.43 -1.32
N ILE A 15 -0.33 -10.49 -0.98
CA ILE A 15 -1.18 -10.61 0.21
C ILE A 15 -0.67 -11.71 1.15
N VAL A 16 -0.97 -11.56 2.44
CA VAL A 16 -0.50 -12.44 3.53
C VAL A 16 -0.72 -13.92 3.24
N HIS A 17 -1.86 -14.27 2.64
CA HIS A 17 -2.21 -15.64 2.30
C HIS A 17 -1.17 -16.33 1.38
N ASN A 18 -0.52 -15.56 0.52
CA ASN A 18 0.44 -16.05 -0.46
C ASN A 18 1.90 -16.07 0.07
N TYR A 19 2.16 -15.58 1.26
CA TYR A 19 3.53 -15.43 1.79
C TYR A 19 4.08 -16.67 2.49
N GLY A 20 3.30 -17.75 2.63
CA GLY A 20 3.66 -18.94 3.40
C GLY A 20 5.06 -19.48 3.12
N PRO A 21 5.44 -19.80 1.86
CA PRO A 21 6.79 -20.31 1.54
C PRO A 21 7.91 -19.35 1.93
N SER A 22 7.75 -18.06 1.64
CA SER A 22 8.74 -17.02 1.97
C SER A 22 8.86 -16.80 3.47
N ALA A 23 7.76 -16.84 4.22
CA ALA A 23 7.75 -16.73 5.67
C ALA A 23 8.51 -17.90 6.34
N VAL A 24 8.34 -19.11 5.82
CA VAL A 24 9.08 -20.30 6.29
C VAL A 24 10.59 -20.15 6.01
N PHE A 25 10.95 -19.62 4.85
CA PHE A 25 12.35 -19.37 4.50
C PHE A 25 12.98 -18.34 5.44
N LEU A 26 12.32 -17.21 5.67
CA LEU A 26 12.82 -16.12 6.52
C LEU A 26 13.01 -16.53 7.99
N LYS A 27 12.18 -17.42 8.51
CA LYS A 27 12.36 -17.97 9.86
C LYS A 27 13.65 -18.76 10.02
N LYS A 28 14.13 -19.40 8.93
CA LYS A 28 15.38 -20.18 8.90
C LYS A 28 16.59 -19.34 8.53
N THR A 29 16.38 -18.34 7.70
CA THR A 29 17.45 -17.49 7.16
C THR A 29 17.01 -16.03 7.29
N PRO A 30 17.27 -15.38 8.44
CA PRO A 30 16.88 -13.99 8.67
C PRO A 30 17.47 -13.02 7.66
N HIS A 31 16.65 -12.07 7.24
CA HIS A 31 17.01 -10.97 6.36
C HIS A 31 16.49 -9.64 6.96
N ASP A 32 16.79 -8.52 6.35
CA ASP A 32 16.29 -7.22 6.81
C ASP A 32 14.85 -6.97 6.36
N LEU A 33 14.50 -7.42 5.16
CA LEU A 33 13.21 -7.24 4.53
C LEU A 33 12.99 -8.32 3.47
N CYS A 34 11.76 -8.71 3.26
CA CYS A 34 11.32 -9.47 2.10
C CYS A 34 10.33 -8.64 1.30
N LEU A 35 10.57 -8.48 0.02
CA LEU A 35 9.69 -7.80 -0.92
C LEU A 35 8.98 -8.85 -1.76
N VAL A 36 7.69 -8.64 -1.97
CA VAL A 36 6.84 -9.52 -2.80
C VAL A 36 6.07 -8.64 -3.76
N THR A 37 6.22 -8.91 -5.06
CA THR A 37 5.40 -8.26 -6.10
C THR A 37 4.25 -9.18 -6.52
N ASP A 38 3.30 -8.63 -7.23
CA ASP A 38 2.32 -9.40 -8.00
C ASP A 38 2.90 -9.91 -9.33
N GLY A 39 2.04 -10.46 -10.19
CA GLY A 39 2.47 -11.16 -11.39
C GLY A 39 3.12 -10.28 -12.46
N ASP A 40 2.73 -9.02 -12.57
CA ASP A 40 3.29 -8.01 -13.49
C ASP A 40 4.12 -6.93 -12.77
N ALA A 41 4.33 -7.13 -11.45
CA ALA A 41 5.18 -6.31 -10.59
C ALA A 41 4.75 -4.83 -10.48
N ASP A 42 3.48 -4.51 -10.70
CA ASP A 42 2.94 -3.16 -10.53
C ASP A 42 2.53 -2.87 -9.08
N ARG A 43 2.40 -3.91 -8.24
CA ARG A 43 2.08 -3.83 -6.80
C ARG A 43 3.18 -4.44 -5.95
N VAL A 44 3.31 -3.96 -4.72
CA VAL A 44 4.28 -4.46 -3.75
C VAL A 44 3.63 -4.69 -2.39
N GLY A 45 4.03 -5.77 -1.76
CA GLY A 45 3.86 -6.08 -0.36
C GLY A 45 5.17 -6.62 0.20
N GLY A 46 5.14 -7.16 1.40
CA GLY A 46 6.37 -7.71 1.97
C GLY A 46 6.22 -8.29 3.36
N MET A 47 7.36 -8.64 3.92
CA MET A 47 7.49 -9.14 5.29
C MET A 47 8.72 -8.51 5.94
N ASP A 48 8.69 -8.42 7.27
CA ASP A 48 9.89 -8.13 8.03
C ASP A 48 10.93 -9.28 7.91
N GLY A 49 12.12 -9.06 8.39
CA GLY A 49 13.20 -10.05 8.32
C GLY A 49 12.95 -11.36 9.10
N ARG A 50 11.84 -11.46 9.82
CA ARG A 50 11.42 -12.65 10.57
C ARG A 50 10.22 -13.36 9.96
N GLY A 51 9.70 -12.84 8.83
CA GLY A 51 8.56 -13.41 8.12
C GLY A 51 7.21 -12.95 8.65
N ASN A 52 7.13 -11.85 9.41
CA ASN A 52 5.87 -11.22 9.74
C ASN A 52 5.45 -10.31 8.60
N ALA A 53 4.23 -10.48 8.12
CA ALA A 53 3.73 -9.72 6.98
C ALA A 53 3.60 -8.22 7.30
N LEU A 54 3.95 -7.40 6.32
CA LEU A 54 3.64 -5.98 6.26
C LEU A 54 2.37 -5.82 5.45
N THR A 55 1.42 -5.06 5.98
CA THR A 55 0.26 -4.67 5.19
C THR A 55 0.65 -3.62 4.14
N THR A 56 -0.05 -3.58 3.03
CA THR A 56 0.13 -2.53 2.01
C THR A 56 -0.04 -1.13 2.60
N HIS A 57 -0.94 -0.97 3.56
CA HIS A 57 -1.14 0.29 4.30
C HIS A 57 0.12 0.72 5.08
N GLN A 58 0.81 -0.24 5.70
CA GLN A 58 2.08 0.02 6.39
C GLN A 58 3.18 0.42 5.41
N VAL A 59 3.25 -0.28 4.26
CA VAL A 59 4.19 0.06 3.17
C VAL A 59 3.96 1.49 2.67
N ILE A 60 2.71 1.86 2.40
CA ILE A 60 2.31 3.21 1.98
C ILE A 60 2.78 4.27 2.98
N CYS A 61 2.50 4.07 4.28
CA CYS A 61 2.89 5.02 5.32
C CYS A 61 4.41 5.15 5.47
N LEU A 62 5.14 4.05 5.34
CA LEU A 62 6.60 4.04 5.36
C LEU A 62 7.19 4.82 4.18
N LEU A 63 6.68 4.60 2.97
CA LEU A 63 7.13 5.31 1.78
C LEU A 63 6.76 6.79 1.83
N LEU A 64 5.55 7.12 2.27
CA LEU A 64 5.15 8.52 2.44
C LEU A 64 6.06 9.24 3.44
N HIS A 65 6.36 8.61 4.59
CA HIS A 65 7.34 9.13 5.54
C HIS A 65 8.73 9.32 4.90
N HIS A 66 9.21 8.34 4.14
CA HIS A 66 10.52 8.39 3.49
C HIS A 66 10.63 9.57 2.52
N TYR A 67 9.65 9.73 1.64
CA TYR A 67 9.64 10.79 0.64
C TYR A 67 9.57 12.19 1.29
N ILE A 68 8.73 12.34 2.33
CA ILE A 68 8.55 13.62 3.02
C ILE A 68 9.75 13.96 3.91
N VAL A 69 10.18 13.02 4.74
CA VAL A 69 11.13 13.29 5.83
C VAL A 69 12.58 13.08 5.37
N ASN A 70 12.87 11.94 4.75
CA ASN A 70 14.25 11.59 4.41
C ASN A 70 14.69 12.24 3.09
N ARG A 71 13.79 12.26 2.09
CA ARG A 71 14.07 12.90 0.80
C ARG A 71 13.71 14.40 0.77
N GLY A 72 13.01 14.90 1.77
CA GLY A 72 12.59 16.32 1.85
C GLY A 72 11.64 16.77 0.73
N GLN A 73 11.01 15.82 0.04
CA GLN A 73 10.14 16.11 -1.10
C GLN A 73 8.78 16.63 -0.66
N ARG A 74 8.13 17.39 -1.53
CA ARG A 74 6.81 17.98 -1.34
C ARG A 74 5.98 17.79 -2.60
N GLY A 75 4.66 17.91 -2.48
CA GLY A 75 3.67 17.76 -3.53
C GLY A 75 2.37 17.23 -2.97
N ARG A 76 1.34 17.18 -3.78
CA ARG A 76 0.06 16.58 -3.42
C ARG A 76 0.20 15.07 -3.21
N VAL A 77 -0.56 14.54 -2.28
CA VAL A 77 -0.72 13.10 -2.10
C VAL A 77 -2.10 12.70 -2.62
N VAL A 78 -2.16 11.65 -3.42
CA VAL A 78 -3.42 11.16 -3.98
C VAL A 78 -3.65 9.73 -3.49
N LYS A 79 -4.77 9.45 -2.86
CA LYS A 79 -5.15 8.11 -2.43
C LYS A 79 -6.52 7.71 -2.96
N ALA A 80 -6.75 6.41 -3.18
CA ALA A 80 -8.09 5.89 -3.24
C ALA A 80 -8.77 6.04 -1.86
N LEU A 81 -10.08 5.87 -1.78
CA LEU A 81 -10.82 6.02 -0.50
C LEU A 81 -10.50 4.91 0.53
N THR A 82 -9.91 3.80 0.11
CA THR A 82 -9.70 2.60 0.92
C THR A 82 -8.39 2.54 1.73
N PRO A 83 -7.28 3.22 1.36
CA PRO A 83 -6.07 3.29 2.19
C PRO A 83 -6.29 3.91 3.57
N THR A 84 -5.43 3.52 4.50
CA THR A 84 -5.47 3.91 5.91
C THR A 84 -5.56 5.42 6.13
N SER A 85 -6.33 5.84 7.14
CA SER A 85 -6.39 7.23 7.62
C SER A 85 -5.10 7.71 8.31
N MET A 86 -4.11 6.85 8.54
CA MET A 86 -2.78 7.30 8.95
C MET A 86 -2.15 8.23 7.91
N VAL A 87 -2.42 8.00 6.63
CA VAL A 87 -2.00 8.86 5.52
C VAL A 87 -2.52 10.30 5.70
N ASP A 88 -3.80 10.44 6.07
CA ASP A 88 -4.43 11.74 6.32
C ASP A 88 -3.68 12.51 7.41
N ARG A 89 -3.38 11.82 8.52
CA ARG A 89 -2.64 12.40 9.65
C ARG A 89 -1.20 12.75 9.30
N ILE A 90 -0.54 11.94 8.46
CA ILE A 90 0.81 12.26 7.96
C ILE A 90 0.77 13.50 7.09
N CYS A 91 -0.17 13.60 6.15
CA CYS A 91 -0.32 14.75 5.27
C CYS A 91 -0.62 16.02 6.07
N GLU A 92 -1.57 15.97 6.99
CA GLU A 92 -1.91 17.09 7.89
C GLU A 92 -0.70 17.56 8.68
N ALA A 93 0.03 16.65 9.33
CA ALA A 93 1.20 16.97 10.14
C ALA A 93 2.37 17.59 9.35
N HIS A 94 2.40 17.39 8.05
CA HIS A 94 3.43 17.93 7.18
C HIS A 94 2.94 19.04 6.22
N GLY A 95 1.68 19.45 6.35
CA GLY A 95 1.06 20.51 5.55
C GLY A 95 0.96 20.17 4.07
N LEU A 96 0.71 18.89 3.74
CA LEU A 96 0.55 18.43 2.36
C LEU A 96 -0.93 18.35 2.00
N GLU A 97 -1.24 18.76 0.78
CA GLU A 97 -2.57 18.55 0.20
C GLU A 97 -2.80 17.05 -0.03
N LEU A 98 -3.94 16.56 0.45
CA LEU A 98 -4.40 15.19 0.23
C LEU A 98 -5.67 15.21 -0.61
N LEU A 99 -5.64 14.49 -1.73
CA LEU A 99 -6.80 14.26 -2.58
C LEU A 99 -7.24 12.79 -2.48
N GLU A 100 -8.50 12.57 -2.15
CA GLU A 100 -9.11 11.25 -2.15
C GLU A 100 -9.90 11.02 -3.43
N THR A 101 -9.74 9.85 -4.05
CA THR A 101 -10.42 9.45 -5.29
C THR A 101 -11.28 8.20 -5.06
N GLY A 102 -12.13 7.88 -6.02
CA GLY A 102 -12.78 6.57 -6.08
C GLY A 102 -11.77 5.43 -6.23
N VAL A 103 -12.24 4.20 -5.99
CA VAL A 103 -11.41 2.99 -6.15
C VAL A 103 -11.03 2.78 -7.61
N GLY A 104 -9.74 2.56 -7.84
CA GLY A 104 -9.14 2.28 -9.14
C GLY A 104 -8.03 3.26 -9.50
N PHE A 105 -6.86 2.73 -9.80
CA PHE A 105 -5.64 3.51 -10.02
C PHE A 105 -5.74 4.49 -11.20
N LYS A 106 -6.63 4.24 -12.17
CA LYS A 106 -6.92 5.16 -13.30
C LYS A 106 -7.26 6.58 -12.85
N TYR A 107 -7.92 6.74 -11.69
CA TYR A 107 -8.24 8.08 -11.16
C TYR A 107 -6.99 8.76 -10.59
N ILE A 108 -6.12 7.96 -9.96
CA ILE A 108 -4.82 8.42 -9.46
C ILE A 108 -3.92 8.80 -10.63
N CYS A 109 -3.83 7.97 -11.69
CA CYS A 109 -3.10 8.30 -12.92
C CYS A 109 -3.56 9.65 -13.52
N THR A 110 -4.87 9.90 -13.57
CA THR A 110 -5.43 11.16 -14.06
C THR A 110 -4.92 12.35 -13.25
N GLU A 111 -4.83 12.23 -11.93
CA GLU A 111 -4.27 13.29 -11.08
C GLU A 111 -2.76 13.44 -11.26
N MET A 112 -2.03 12.32 -11.36
CA MET A 112 -0.59 12.34 -11.60
C MET A 112 -0.22 13.01 -12.91
N GLN A 113 -1.02 12.82 -13.97
CA GLN A 113 -0.82 13.49 -15.26
C GLN A 113 -1.00 15.01 -15.22
N LYS A 114 -1.73 15.54 -14.23
CA LYS A 114 -1.86 16.98 -14.00
C LYS A 114 -0.59 17.61 -13.40
N GLY A 115 0.33 16.79 -12.90
CA GLY A 115 1.55 17.20 -12.21
C GLY A 115 1.36 17.46 -10.72
N ASP A 116 2.47 17.76 -10.04
CA ASP A 116 2.54 18.09 -8.61
C ASP A 116 2.04 16.99 -7.64
N VAL A 117 1.96 15.76 -8.09
CA VAL A 117 1.67 14.61 -7.22
C VAL A 117 2.97 13.99 -6.73
N LEU A 118 3.19 14.00 -5.40
CA LEU A 118 4.33 13.37 -4.75
C LEU A 118 4.23 11.84 -4.80
N LEU A 119 3.11 11.32 -4.31
CA LEU A 119 2.78 9.89 -4.29
C LEU A 119 1.29 9.70 -4.57
N GLY A 120 0.98 8.67 -5.35
CA GLY A 120 -0.37 8.19 -5.56
C GLY A 120 -0.48 6.71 -5.20
N PHE A 121 -1.53 6.28 -4.48
CA PHE A 121 -1.61 4.89 -4.04
C PHE A 121 -3.04 4.39 -3.76
N GLU A 122 -3.18 3.08 -3.85
CA GLU A 122 -4.37 2.32 -3.46
C GLU A 122 -4.03 1.18 -2.49
N GLU A 123 -5.03 0.63 -1.82
CA GLU A 123 -4.87 -0.41 -0.80
C GLU A 123 -4.30 -1.72 -1.32
N SER A 124 -4.39 -1.95 -2.61
CA SER A 124 -3.86 -3.15 -3.27
C SER A 124 -2.33 -3.25 -3.28
N GLY A 125 -1.63 -2.16 -2.91
CA GLY A 125 -0.17 -2.06 -2.96
C GLY A 125 0.36 -1.41 -4.23
N GLY A 126 -0.52 -0.87 -5.08
CA GLY A 126 -0.15 -0.05 -6.22
C GLY A 126 0.27 1.34 -5.78
N ILE A 127 1.48 1.76 -6.13
CA ILE A 127 2.07 3.04 -5.75
C ILE A 127 2.72 3.69 -6.96
N GLY A 128 2.33 4.92 -7.27
CA GLY A 128 2.93 5.78 -8.27
C GLY A 128 3.75 6.91 -7.63
N PHE A 129 4.77 7.37 -8.31
CA PHE A 129 5.81 8.28 -7.79
C PHE A 129 5.98 9.52 -8.63
N ALA A 130 6.26 10.66 -7.97
CA ALA A 130 6.67 11.88 -8.65
C ALA A 130 7.91 11.65 -9.52
N GLY A 131 7.93 12.26 -10.71
CA GLY A 131 9.08 12.18 -11.60
C GLY A 131 9.28 10.82 -12.28
N HIS A 132 8.30 9.93 -12.16
CA HIS A 132 8.24 8.63 -12.82
C HIS A 132 7.02 8.57 -13.76
N ILE A 133 6.80 7.43 -14.42
CA ILE A 133 5.58 7.23 -15.20
C ILE A 133 4.35 7.40 -14.31
N PRO A 134 3.24 7.96 -14.80
CA PRO A 134 2.02 8.14 -14.02
C PRO A 134 1.24 6.82 -13.91
N GLU A 135 1.91 5.79 -13.40
CA GLU A 135 1.39 4.44 -13.19
C GLU A 135 2.05 3.83 -11.95
N ARG A 136 1.52 2.71 -11.48
CA ARG A 136 2.06 1.92 -10.37
C ARG A 136 3.40 1.30 -10.74
N ASP A 137 4.30 1.22 -9.77
CA ASP A 137 5.57 0.53 -9.93
C ASP A 137 5.97 -0.15 -8.60
N GLY A 138 5.72 -1.45 -8.52
CA GLY A 138 6.04 -2.25 -7.34
C GLY A 138 7.53 -2.47 -7.16
N ILE A 139 8.31 -2.46 -8.24
CA ILE A 139 9.77 -2.59 -8.18
C ILE A 139 10.37 -1.33 -7.59
N LEU A 140 9.98 -0.15 -8.09
CA LEU A 140 10.45 1.13 -7.54
C LEU A 140 10.01 1.29 -6.07
N ALA A 141 8.78 0.90 -5.73
CA ALA A 141 8.30 0.92 -4.36
C ALA A 141 9.15 0.03 -3.44
N GLY A 142 9.50 -1.17 -3.89
CA GLY A 142 10.41 -2.07 -3.17
C GLY A 142 11.80 -1.47 -2.97
N LEU A 143 12.40 -0.87 -4.01
CA LEU A 143 13.69 -0.19 -3.92
C LEU A 143 13.65 1.01 -2.97
N ALA A 144 12.58 1.79 -2.98
CA ALA A 144 12.38 2.90 -2.06
C ALA A 144 12.25 2.45 -0.59
N LEU A 145 11.66 1.28 -0.33
CA LEU A 145 11.66 0.67 1.02
C LEU A 145 13.06 0.26 1.46
N LEU A 146 13.88 -0.30 0.57
CA LEU A 146 15.27 -0.62 0.88
C LEU A 146 16.09 0.65 1.15
N GLU A 147 15.90 1.71 0.37
CA GLU A 147 16.52 3.02 0.61
C GLU A 147 16.11 3.59 1.98
N LEU A 148 14.83 3.51 2.34
CA LEU A 148 14.34 3.90 3.66
C LEU A 148 15.11 3.19 4.78
N LEU A 149 15.23 1.87 4.72
CA LEU A 149 15.92 1.09 5.76
C LEU A 149 17.42 1.43 5.82
N ALA A 150 18.06 1.61 4.66
CA ALA A 150 19.46 2.02 4.58
C ALA A 150 19.69 3.42 5.16
N THR A 151 18.76 4.34 4.92
CA THR A 151 18.83 5.73 5.40
C THR A 151 18.61 5.80 6.92
N GLU A 152 17.56 5.16 7.42
CA GLU A 152 17.19 5.18 8.84
C GLU A 152 18.05 4.24 9.70
N LYS A 153 18.79 3.31 9.08
CA LYS A 153 19.67 2.30 9.73
C LYS A 153 18.95 1.56 10.88
N THR A 154 17.71 1.20 10.65
CA THR A 154 16.85 0.54 11.63
C THR A 154 15.90 -0.45 10.97
N SER A 155 15.27 -1.32 11.76
CA SER A 155 14.33 -2.29 11.23
C SER A 155 12.98 -1.64 10.86
N VAL A 156 12.29 -2.25 9.91
CA VAL A 156 10.95 -1.84 9.48
C VAL A 156 9.96 -1.76 10.65
N ASN A 157 10.03 -2.71 11.59
CA ASN A 157 9.14 -2.74 12.77
C ASN A 157 9.37 -1.56 13.71
N ARG A 158 10.61 -1.10 13.86
CA ARG A 158 10.91 0.10 14.66
C ARG A 158 10.39 1.37 14.00
N LEU A 159 10.44 1.43 12.66
CA LEU A 159 9.87 2.55 11.90
C LEU A 159 8.35 2.57 12.01
N LEU A 160 7.68 1.42 11.87
CA LEU A 160 6.24 1.32 12.07
C LEU A 160 5.84 1.74 13.49
N ALA A 161 6.52 1.24 14.50
CA ALA A 161 6.27 1.65 15.88
C ALA A 161 6.51 3.16 16.12
N LYS A 162 7.44 3.80 15.39
CA LYS A 162 7.67 5.25 15.41
C LYS A 162 6.47 5.99 14.80
N LEU A 163 5.94 5.51 13.67
CA LEU A 163 4.77 6.09 13.03
C LEU A 163 3.52 5.94 13.90
N GLU A 164 3.27 4.76 14.45
CA GLU A 164 2.13 4.51 15.35
C GLU A 164 2.18 5.34 16.62
N ARG A 165 3.35 5.56 17.23
CA ARG A 165 3.49 6.48 18.37
C ARG A 165 3.17 7.93 18.01
N LYS A 166 3.49 8.34 16.78
CA LYS A 166 3.27 9.73 16.34
C LYS A 166 1.83 9.97 15.87
N PHE A 167 1.24 9.01 15.16
CA PHE A 167 -0.03 9.16 14.46
C PHE A 167 -1.17 8.32 15.03
N GLY A 168 -0.89 7.54 16.08
CA GLY A 168 -1.82 6.58 16.68
C GLY A 168 -1.82 5.22 15.98
N PRO A 169 -2.30 4.17 16.65
CA PRO A 169 -2.43 2.84 16.06
C PRO A 169 -3.53 2.84 14.99
N HIS A 170 -3.31 2.08 13.93
CA HIS A 170 -4.26 1.88 12.85
C HIS A 170 -4.36 0.38 12.56
N SER A 171 -5.58 -0.14 12.60
CA SER A 171 -5.88 -1.52 12.26
C SER A 171 -6.53 -1.59 10.89
N TYR A 172 -6.25 -2.65 10.16
CA TYR A 172 -6.85 -2.94 8.86
C TYR A 172 -7.51 -4.30 8.91
N ASP A 173 -8.71 -4.39 8.40
CA ASP A 173 -9.42 -5.64 8.18
C ASP A 173 -10.10 -5.64 6.81
N ARG A 174 -10.26 -6.83 6.22
CA ARG A 174 -10.88 -7.00 4.90
C ARG A 174 -11.73 -8.25 4.91
N LEU A 175 -12.97 -8.12 4.49
CA LEU A 175 -13.89 -9.21 4.29
C LEU A 175 -14.24 -9.34 2.80
N ASP A 176 -13.78 -10.42 2.16
CA ASP A 176 -14.13 -10.75 0.79
C ASP A 176 -15.36 -11.66 0.75
N THR A 177 -16.35 -11.27 -0.03
CA THR A 177 -17.59 -12.03 -0.18
C THR A 177 -17.90 -12.30 -1.64
N HIS A 178 -18.33 -13.52 -1.93
CA HIS A 178 -18.85 -13.85 -3.25
C HIS A 178 -20.27 -13.28 -3.43
N PHE A 179 -20.44 -12.48 -4.46
CA PHE A 179 -21.70 -11.82 -4.74
C PHE A 179 -22.13 -12.03 -6.21
N PRO A 180 -23.38 -12.51 -6.48
CA PRO A 180 -23.85 -12.72 -7.83
C PRO A 180 -23.90 -11.41 -8.63
N LEU A 181 -23.16 -11.33 -9.75
CA LEU A 181 -23.06 -10.12 -10.57
C LEU A 181 -24.41 -9.55 -11.00
N GLY A 182 -25.39 -10.42 -11.32
CA GLY A 182 -26.76 -9.98 -11.70
C GLY A 182 -27.50 -9.20 -10.61
N LYS A 183 -27.05 -9.25 -9.34
CA LYS A 183 -27.63 -8.48 -8.24
C LYS A 183 -26.89 -7.18 -7.93
N ARG A 184 -25.76 -6.92 -8.62
CA ARG A 184 -24.89 -5.76 -8.36
C ARG A 184 -25.64 -4.43 -8.42
N ALA A 185 -26.40 -4.19 -9.49
CA ALA A 185 -27.14 -2.94 -9.66
C ALA A 185 -28.15 -2.68 -8.54
N LYS A 186 -28.85 -3.75 -8.09
CA LYS A 186 -29.79 -3.67 -6.97
C LYS A 186 -29.10 -3.34 -5.66
N LEU A 187 -27.95 -3.97 -5.39
CA LEU A 187 -27.15 -3.70 -4.19
C LEU A 187 -26.64 -2.25 -4.18
N MET A 188 -26.05 -1.79 -5.30
CA MET A 188 -25.56 -0.42 -5.41
C MET A 188 -26.66 0.61 -5.18
N LYS A 189 -27.86 0.40 -5.77
CA LYS A 189 -29.01 1.26 -5.54
C LYS A 189 -29.45 1.25 -4.07
N TYR A 190 -29.49 0.07 -3.45
CA TYR A 190 -29.83 -0.07 -2.04
C TYR A 190 -28.86 0.69 -1.14
N CYS A 191 -27.55 0.51 -1.31
CA CYS A 191 -26.53 1.21 -0.53
C CYS A 191 -26.58 2.74 -0.71
N ALA A 192 -26.80 3.20 -1.94
CA ALA A 192 -26.94 4.63 -2.21
C ALA A 192 -28.17 5.25 -1.54
N SER A 193 -29.30 4.47 -1.45
CA SER A 193 -30.54 4.93 -0.81
C SER A 193 -30.54 4.74 0.71
N ASN A 194 -29.65 3.92 1.24
CA ASN A 194 -29.56 3.59 2.67
C ASN A 194 -28.09 3.69 3.13
N PRO A 195 -27.50 4.88 3.09
CA PRO A 195 -26.13 5.05 3.58
C PRO A 195 -26.09 4.76 5.08
N PRO A 196 -25.01 4.15 5.61
CA PRO A 196 -24.89 3.92 7.04
C PRO A 196 -24.91 5.26 7.79
N ILE A 197 -25.79 5.36 8.79
CA ILE A 197 -25.96 6.58 9.59
C ILE A 197 -24.74 6.80 10.50
N LYS A 198 -24.04 5.74 10.86
CA LYS A 198 -22.85 5.78 11.71
C LYS A 198 -21.94 4.62 11.34
N LEU A 199 -20.74 4.93 10.89
CA LEU A 199 -19.65 3.97 10.90
C LEU A 199 -19.07 3.99 12.31
N VAL A 200 -19.10 2.85 12.99
CA VAL A 200 -18.43 2.70 14.29
C VAL A 200 -16.95 2.54 13.96
N GLY A 201 -16.17 3.56 14.24
CA GLY A 201 -14.72 3.55 14.21
C GLY A 201 -14.17 3.43 15.61
#